data_4e02fb3c04f649ad7bcebe3b01a273ab
#
_entry.id   4e02fb3c04f649ad7bcebe3b01a273ab
#
_cell.length_a   1.000
_cell.length_b   1.000
_cell.length_c   1.000
_cell.angle_alpha   90.00
_cell.angle_beta   90.00
_cell.angle_gamma   90.00
#
_symmetry.space_group_name_H-M   'P 1'
#
loop_
_entity.id
_entity.type
_entity.pdbx_description
1 polymer ?
#
loop_
_entity_poly.entity_id
_entity_poly.type
_entity_poly.pdbx_seq_one_letter_code
_entity_poly.pdbx_strand_id
1 'polypeptide(L)'
;AMGKIRKYIILDSHQIAPFNQPARDLNVLNKPLWLAQHDALAPYCDVEIPVESMGSIPRDRVETIIHRDNVYFDAPYIEMFVQMARKAGVPCRAAFRPDDKALMTYAIPLSRGIAAVRAPEPGARRNGRRRDEIDHYEVDLWYYPNGYDPSAPVARLIIESGWAEYGYYSVPDYMSDRGDLVHYVTKRSLIVIEHWVHLFFANVPL
;
A
#
# COMPACT_ATOMS: atom_id res chain seq x y z
N ALA A 1 -26.81 -5.66 7.58
CA ALA A 1 -25.43 -5.77 8.04
C ALA A 1 -24.59 -6.14 6.82
N MET A 2 -23.62 -5.32 6.45
CA MET A 2 -22.63 -5.70 5.43
C MET A 2 -21.87 -6.93 5.95
N GLY A 3 -21.82 -7.99 5.15
CA GLY A 3 -21.08 -9.19 5.48
C GLY A 3 -19.59 -8.84 5.72
N LYS A 4 -18.99 -9.52 6.67
CA LYS A 4 -17.56 -9.33 6.95
C LYS A 4 -16.71 -10.04 5.91
N ILE A 5 -15.59 -9.40 5.57
CA ILE A 5 -14.64 -9.87 4.57
C ILE A 5 -13.70 -10.90 5.20
N ARG A 6 -13.40 -11.97 4.50
CA ARG A 6 -12.36 -12.91 4.90
C ARG A 6 -10.99 -12.39 4.47
N LYS A 7 -10.02 -12.45 5.36
CA LYS A 7 -8.65 -11.98 5.09
C LYS A 7 -7.67 -13.14 4.99
N TYR A 8 -6.92 -13.20 3.90
CA TYR A 8 -5.76 -14.09 3.73
C TYR A 8 -4.47 -13.28 3.77
N ILE A 9 -3.50 -13.77 4.53
CA ILE A 9 -2.20 -13.14 4.70
C ILE A 9 -1.14 -14.05 4.11
N ILE A 10 -0.47 -13.60 3.05
CA ILE A 10 0.65 -14.32 2.44
C ILE A 10 1.90 -14.05 3.29
N LEU A 11 2.45 -15.11 3.88
CA LEU A 11 3.63 -15.01 4.73
C LEU A 11 4.90 -14.83 3.89
N ASP A 12 5.73 -13.88 4.30
CA ASP A 12 7.06 -13.65 3.75
C ASP A 12 8.12 -14.02 4.80
N SER A 13 9.06 -14.87 4.44
CA SER A 13 10.16 -15.30 5.30
C SER A 13 11.38 -14.39 5.24
N HIS A 14 11.37 -13.36 4.37
CA HIS A 14 12.49 -12.43 4.24
C HIS A 14 12.77 -11.68 5.54
N GLN A 15 14.02 -11.72 5.97
CA GLN A 15 14.48 -11.00 7.16
C GLN A 15 15.06 -9.64 6.81
N ILE A 16 14.69 -8.63 7.57
CA ILE A 16 15.15 -7.25 7.37
C ILE A 16 16.45 -7.03 8.16
N ALA A 17 17.55 -6.79 7.47
CA ALA A 17 18.80 -6.39 8.10
C ALA A 17 18.69 -4.90 8.57
N PRO A 18 19.30 -4.50 9.70
CA PRO A 18 20.15 -5.29 10.60
C PRO A 18 19.36 -6.05 11.69
N PHE A 19 18.03 -6.00 11.70
CA PHE A 19 17.19 -6.55 12.76
C PHE A 19 17.14 -8.08 12.74
N ASN A 20 17.38 -8.70 11.59
CA ASN A 20 17.30 -10.15 11.37
C ASN A 20 15.93 -10.73 11.80
N GLN A 21 14.89 -10.01 11.52
CA GLN A 21 13.49 -10.37 11.80
C GLN A 21 12.64 -10.15 10.53
N PRO A 22 11.55 -10.92 10.35
CA PRO A 22 10.61 -10.65 9.27
C PRO A 22 9.90 -9.31 9.51
N ALA A 23 9.51 -8.63 8.43
CA ALA A 23 8.90 -7.30 8.51
C ALA A 23 7.68 -7.25 9.44
N ARG A 24 6.88 -8.33 9.47
CA ARG A 24 5.67 -8.41 10.30
C ARG A 24 5.91 -8.22 11.80
N ASP A 25 7.11 -8.59 12.30
CA ASP A 25 7.48 -8.52 13.72
C ASP A 25 8.14 -7.18 14.10
N LEU A 26 8.48 -6.36 13.11
CA LEU A 26 9.09 -5.05 13.32
C LEU A 26 8.03 -3.99 13.65
N ASN A 27 8.40 -3.05 14.51
CA ASN A 27 7.48 -2.02 14.97
C ASN A 27 7.32 -0.89 13.96
N VAL A 28 6.06 -0.57 13.66
CA VAL A 28 5.63 0.64 12.97
C VAL A 28 4.70 1.40 13.91
N LEU A 29 5.05 2.66 14.22
CA LEU A 29 4.29 3.51 15.16
C LEU A 29 4.01 2.81 16.51
N ASN A 30 5.06 2.22 17.09
CA ASN A 30 5.04 1.52 18.39
C ASN A 30 4.21 0.23 18.46
N LYS A 31 3.83 -0.36 17.33
CA LYS A 31 3.20 -1.70 17.28
C LYS A 31 3.85 -2.57 16.21
N PRO A 32 3.87 -3.90 16.40
CA PRO A 32 4.30 -4.81 15.35
C PRO A 32 3.48 -4.59 14.07
N LEU A 33 4.12 -4.73 12.92
CA LEU A 33 3.45 -4.52 11.62
C LEU A 33 2.18 -5.36 11.48
N TRP A 34 2.21 -6.63 11.91
CA TRP A 34 1.02 -7.50 11.85
C TRP A 34 -0.15 -6.94 12.65
N LEU A 35 0.10 -6.28 13.80
CA LEU A 35 -0.96 -5.67 14.61
C LEU A 35 -1.49 -4.39 13.95
N ALA A 36 -0.63 -3.59 13.34
CA ALA A 36 -1.06 -2.42 12.56
C ALA A 36 -1.97 -2.82 11.39
N GLN A 37 -1.63 -3.91 10.68
CA GLN A 37 -2.45 -4.48 9.62
C GLN A 37 -3.79 -5.00 10.16
N HIS A 38 -3.77 -5.70 11.29
CA HIS A 38 -4.98 -6.18 11.95
C HIS A 38 -5.91 -5.01 12.30
N ASP A 39 -5.40 -3.99 12.96
CA ASP A 39 -6.18 -2.83 13.40
C ASP A 39 -6.82 -2.08 12.22
N ALA A 40 -6.08 -1.90 11.13
CA ALA A 40 -6.59 -1.22 9.94
C ALA A 40 -7.73 -2.01 9.25
N LEU A 41 -7.68 -3.34 9.27
CA LEU A 41 -8.65 -4.22 8.62
C LEU A 41 -9.78 -4.71 9.54
N ALA A 42 -9.64 -4.59 10.86
CA ALA A 42 -10.62 -5.07 11.84
C ALA A 42 -12.06 -4.53 11.63
N PRO A 43 -12.29 -3.30 11.16
CA PRO A 43 -13.65 -2.84 10.86
C PRO A 43 -14.35 -3.64 9.75
N TYR A 44 -13.59 -4.28 8.87
CA TYR A 44 -14.08 -4.95 7.66
C TYR A 44 -13.95 -6.46 7.71
N CYS A 45 -12.94 -6.99 8.40
CA CYS A 45 -12.58 -8.41 8.43
C CYS A 45 -12.80 -9.00 9.81
N ASP A 46 -13.25 -10.25 9.88
CA ASP A 46 -13.43 -10.99 11.14
C ASP A 46 -12.56 -12.26 11.24
N VAL A 47 -12.10 -12.77 10.10
CA VAL A 47 -11.30 -13.99 10.02
C VAL A 47 -9.98 -13.67 9.30
N GLU A 48 -8.87 -14.06 9.93
CA GLU A 48 -7.53 -13.95 9.38
C GLU A 48 -6.93 -15.34 9.17
N ILE A 49 -6.50 -15.62 7.96
CA ILE A 49 -5.95 -16.93 7.60
C ILE A 49 -4.56 -16.73 6.98
N PRO A 50 -3.49 -17.15 7.66
CA PRO A 50 -2.16 -17.13 7.08
C PRO A 50 -2.03 -18.22 6.01
N VAL A 51 -1.37 -17.90 4.90
CA VAL A 51 -1.09 -18.83 3.79
C VAL A 51 0.34 -18.65 3.30
N GLU A 52 0.92 -19.71 2.74
CA GLU A 52 2.28 -19.64 2.19
C GLU A 52 2.32 -18.98 0.81
N SER A 53 1.24 -19.09 0.06
CA SER A 53 1.14 -18.51 -1.29
C SER A 53 -0.31 -18.29 -1.71
N MET A 54 -0.51 -17.52 -2.77
CA MET A 54 -1.84 -17.37 -3.41
C MET A 54 -2.46 -18.72 -3.81
N GLY A 55 -1.63 -19.66 -4.25
CA GLY A 55 -2.11 -21.01 -4.65
C GLY A 55 -2.72 -21.84 -3.53
N SER A 56 -2.44 -21.50 -2.27
CA SER A 56 -3.00 -22.17 -1.09
C SER A 56 -4.37 -21.65 -0.68
N ILE A 57 -4.87 -20.60 -1.33
CA ILE A 57 -6.17 -19.99 -1.01
C ILE A 57 -7.29 -20.83 -1.64
N PRO A 58 -8.29 -21.26 -0.87
CA PRO A 58 -9.39 -22.03 -1.41
C PRO A 58 -10.28 -21.18 -2.31
N ARG A 59 -10.86 -21.83 -3.33
CA ARG A 59 -11.86 -21.20 -4.20
C ARG A 59 -13.24 -21.32 -3.55
N ASP A 60 -13.55 -20.38 -2.70
CA ASP A 60 -14.88 -20.24 -2.10
C ASP A 60 -15.56 -18.95 -2.61
N ARG A 61 -16.84 -18.81 -2.35
CA ARG A 61 -17.62 -17.65 -2.79
C ARG A 61 -17.78 -16.60 -1.68
N VAL A 62 -16.72 -16.39 -0.92
CA VAL A 62 -16.73 -15.44 0.21
C VAL A 62 -15.95 -14.19 -0.18
N GLU A 63 -16.51 -13.02 0.07
CA GLU A 63 -15.81 -11.73 -0.12
C GLU A 63 -14.47 -11.76 0.60
N THR A 64 -13.39 -11.49 -0.13
CA THR A 64 -12.01 -11.78 0.32
C THR A 64 -11.08 -10.60 0.06
N ILE A 65 -10.24 -10.31 1.05
CA ILE A 65 -9.03 -9.47 0.92
C ILE A 65 -7.80 -10.36 1.09
N ILE A 66 -6.79 -10.13 0.26
CA ILE A 66 -5.51 -10.84 0.32
C ILE A 66 -4.41 -9.78 0.39
N HIS A 67 -3.48 -9.93 1.30
CA HIS A 67 -2.27 -9.10 1.32
C HIS A 67 -1.04 -9.89 1.76
N ARG A 68 0.13 -9.39 1.40
CA ARG A 68 1.40 -9.91 1.93
C ARG A 68 1.66 -9.32 3.32
N ASP A 69 2.30 -10.07 4.20
CA ASP A 69 2.54 -9.69 5.59
C ASP A 69 3.56 -8.56 5.79
N ASN A 70 4.29 -8.19 4.73
CA ASN A 70 5.26 -7.08 4.74
C ASN A 70 4.69 -5.73 4.25
N VAL A 71 3.40 -5.65 3.98
CA VAL A 71 2.76 -4.41 3.50
C VAL A 71 2.21 -3.62 4.69
N TYR A 72 2.77 -2.43 4.92
CA TYR A 72 2.16 -1.46 5.83
C TYR A 72 1.10 -0.64 5.09
N PHE A 73 -0.05 -0.48 5.70
CA PHE A 73 -1.11 0.43 5.29
C PHE A 73 -1.81 1.01 6.52
N ASP A 74 -2.24 2.25 6.42
CA ASP A 74 -3.00 2.91 7.47
C ASP A 74 -4.51 2.74 7.31
N ALA A 75 -5.27 3.11 8.34
CA ALA A 75 -6.74 3.02 8.33
C ALA A 75 -7.38 3.87 7.21
N PRO A 76 -6.97 5.13 6.95
CA PRO A 76 -7.52 5.92 5.84
C PRO A 76 -7.30 5.29 4.47
N TYR A 77 -6.15 4.63 4.25
CA TYR A 77 -5.89 3.93 3.00
C TYR A 77 -6.85 2.74 2.83
N ILE A 78 -6.99 1.91 3.84
CA ILE A 78 -7.88 0.73 3.81
C ILE A 78 -9.34 1.13 3.67
N GLU A 79 -9.78 2.18 4.33
CA GLU A 79 -11.14 2.70 4.17
C GLU A 79 -11.43 3.03 2.70
N MET A 80 -10.56 3.79 2.06
CA MET A 80 -10.69 4.14 0.65
C MET A 80 -10.63 2.89 -0.25
N PHE A 81 -9.69 1.98 0.02
CA PHE A 81 -9.53 0.75 -0.73
C PHE A 81 -10.80 -0.10 -0.70
N VAL A 82 -11.37 -0.36 0.47
CA VAL A 82 -12.58 -1.19 0.61
C VAL A 82 -13.79 -0.51 -0.04
N GLN A 83 -13.95 0.79 0.14
CA GLN A 83 -15.05 1.53 -0.47
C GLN A 83 -15.00 1.48 -2.01
N MET A 84 -13.85 1.75 -2.59
CA MET A 84 -13.65 1.74 -4.05
C MET A 84 -13.76 0.32 -4.61
N ALA A 85 -13.18 -0.68 -3.94
CA ALA A 85 -13.22 -2.08 -4.36
C ALA A 85 -14.66 -2.62 -4.39
N ARG A 86 -15.43 -2.37 -3.33
CA ARG A 86 -16.85 -2.74 -3.26
C ARG A 86 -17.70 -2.03 -4.30
N LYS A 87 -17.42 -0.75 -4.56
CA LYS A 87 -18.09 0.01 -5.63
C LYS A 87 -17.79 -0.53 -7.01
N ALA A 88 -16.55 -0.96 -7.25
CA ALA A 88 -16.14 -1.58 -8.51
C ALA A 88 -16.82 -2.94 -8.72
N GLY A 89 -17.01 -3.72 -7.66
CA GLY A 89 -17.71 -5.02 -7.70
C GLY A 89 -17.00 -6.11 -8.51
N VAL A 90 -15.72 -5.92 -8.81
CA VAL A 90 -14.87 -6.85 -9.56
C VAL A 90 -13.57 -7.12 -8.81
N PRO A 91 -12.86 -8.22 -9.11
CA PRO A 91 -11.53 -8.43 -8.55
C PRO A 91 -10.60 -7.26 -8.88
N CYS A 92 -9.90 -6.75 -7.86
CA CYS A 92 -8.99 -5.64 -8.04
C CYS A 92 -7.73 -5.77 -7.16
N ARG A 93 -6.68 -5.09 -7.60
CA ARG A 93 -5.39 -5.01 -6.93
C ARG A 93 -5.02 -3.55 -6.71
N ALA A 94 -4.47 -3.26 -5.55
CA ALA A 94 -3.97 -1.93 -5.23
C ALA A 94 -2.86 -1.51 -6.20
N ALA A 95 -2.96 -0.31 -6.71
CA ALA A 95 -2.01 0.28 -7.63
C ALA A 95 -1.80 1.77 -7.33
N PHE A 96 -0.68 2.30 -7.80
CA PHE A 96 -0.33 3.70 -7.67
C PHE A 96 0.00 4.29 -9.03
N ARG A 97 -0.28 5.57 -9.18
CA ARG A 97 0.19 6.36 -10.31
C ARG A 97 1.70 6.53 -10.26
N PRO A 98 2.39 6.59 -11.41
CA PRO A 98 3.84 6.76 -11.45
C PRO A 98 4.30 8.16 -11.00
N ASP A 99 3.39 9.11 -10.83
CA ASP A 99 3.62 10.46 -10.36
C ASP A 99 3.21 10.68 -8.90
N ASP A 100 2.80 9.63 -8.17
CA ASP A 100 2.52 9.72 -6.73
C ASP A 100 3.82 10.04 -5.96
N LYS A 101 3.90 11.25 -5.42
CA LYS A 101 5.14 11.76 -4.79
C LYS A 101 5.54 10.96 -3.55
N ALA A 102 4.58 10.54 -2.74
CA ALA A 102 4.86 9.75 -1.55
C ALA A 102 5.42 8.38 -1.93
N LEU A 103 4.81 7.71 -2.90
CA LEU A 103 5.30 6.45 -3.44
C LEU A 103 6.72 6.58 -3.99
N MET A 104 6.97 7.57 -4.84
CA MET A 104 8.26 7.78 -5.49
C MET A 104 9.38 8.12 -4.50
N THR A 105 9.06 8.83 -3.44
CA THR A 105 10.05 9.26 -2.45
C THR A 105 10.32 8.20 -1.40
N TYR A 106 9.28 7.50 -0.92
CA TYR A 106 9.38 6.67 0.29
C TYR A 106 9.23 5.18 0.05
N ALA A 107 8.47 4.77 -0.96
CA ALA A 107 8.13 3.36 -1.18
C ALA A 107 8.93 2.71 -2.30
N ILE A 108 9.21 3.40 -3.40
CA ILE A 108 9.95 2.84 -4.54
C ILE A 108 11.43 2.59 -4.25
N PRO A 109 12.19 3.51 -3.60
CA PRO A 109 13.59 3.25 -3.35
C PRO A 109 13.81 1.94 -2.58
N LEU A 110 14.69 1.08 -3.08
CA LEU A 110 15.06 -0.23 -2.51
C LEU A 110 13.90 -1.25 -2.46
N SER A 111 12.74 -0.96 -3.04
CA SER A 111 11.62 -1.91 -3.10
C SER A 111 11.81 -2.92 -4.23
N ARG A 112 11.44 -4.19 -3.94
CA ARG A 112 11.34 -5.28 -4.91
C ARG A 112 9.91 -5.80 -5.05
N GLY A 113 9.07 -5.61 -4.05
CA GLY A 113 7.70 -6.07 -3.98
C GLY A 113 6.69 -5.14 -4.66
N ILE A 114 7.14 -3.98 -5.17
CA ILE A 114 6.31 -3.07 -5.95
C ILE A 114 6.61 -3.27 -7.42
N ALA A 115 5.66 -3.86 -8.14
CA ALA A 115 5.83 -4.17 -9.56
C ALA A 115 5.50 -2.97 -10.44
N ALA A 116 6.47 -2.53 -11.26
CA ALA A 116 6.21 -1.55 -12.31
C ALA A 116 5.53 -2.22 -13.51
N VAL A 117 4.33 -1.77 -13.86
CA VAL A 117 3.62 -2.20 -15.06
C VAL A 117 3.84 -1.18 -16.17
N ARG A 118 4.33 -1.65 -17.30
CA ARG A 118 4.59 -0.79 -18.47
C ARG A 118 3.32 -0.64 -19.32
N ALA A 119 3.18 0.51 -19.95
CA ALA A 119 2.10 0.74 -20.90
C ALA A 119 2.17 -0.26 -22.07
N PRO A 120 1.03 -0.78 -22.55
CA PRO A 120 1.00 -1.88 -23.52
C PRO A 120 1.51 -1.53 -24.93
N GLU A 121 1.80 -0.29 -25.24
CA GLU A 121 2.31 0.11 -26.57
C GLU A 121 3.55 1.02 -26.54
N PRO A 122 4.66 0.57 -27.14
CA PRO A 122 5.78 1.44 -27.46
C PRO A 122 5.53 2.11 -28.84
N GLY A 123 4.63 3.05 -28.94
CA GLY A 123 4.28 3.62 -30.23
C GLY A 123 3.84 5.07 -30.26
N ALA A 124 3.33 5.62 -29.18
CA ALA A 124 2.92 7.02 -29.14
C ALA A 124 4.14 7.92 -28.92
N ARG A 125 4.72 8.40 -30.01
CA ARG A 125 5.70 9.50 -29.99
C ARG A 125 5.01 10.79 -29.54
N ARG A 126 5.20 11.16 -28.28
CA ARG A 126 4.99 12.53 -27.85
C ARG A 126 6.36 13.14 -27.57
N ASN A 127 6.77 14.09 -28.42
CA ASN A 127 8.04 14.84 -28.34
C ASN A 127 9.35 14.03 -28.41
N GLY A 128 9.46 13.08 -29.37
CA GLY A 128 10.78 12.58 -29.81
C GLY A 128 11.61 11.74 -28.82
N ARG A 129 11.14 11.48 -27.61
CA ARG A 129 11.81 10.62 -26.64
C ARG A 129 11.04 9.31 -26.46
N ARG A 130 11.71 8.18 -26.72
CA ARG A 130 11.28 6.87 -26.20
C ARG A 130 11.34 6.96 -24.68
N ARG A 131 10.19 7.07 -24.04
CA ARG A 131 10.06 6.73 -22.62
C ARG A 131 9.51 5.32 -22.56
N ASP A 132 10.22 4.43 -21.88
CA ASP A 132 9.63 3.23 -21.25
C ASP A 132 8.67 3.78 -20.18
N GLU A 133 7.47 4.13 -20.58
CA GLU A 133 6.52 4.83 -19.72
C GLU A 133 5.87 3.78 -18.81
N ILE A 134 6.18 3.89 -17.53
CA ILE A 134 5.50 3.10 -16.49
C ILE A 134 4.07 3.63 -16.41
N ASP A 135 3.09 2.74 -16.63
CA ASP A 135 1.68 3.08 -16.56
C ASP A 135 1.21 3.18 -15.11
N HIS A 136 1.61 2.23 -14.28
CA HIS A 136 1.31 2.21 -12.85
C HIS A 136 2.25 1.27 -12.09
N TYR A 137 2.22 1.36 -10.76
CA TYR A 137 2.87 0.43 -9.83
C TYR A 137 1.83 -0.40 -9.11
N GLU A 138 2.03 -1.71 -9.00
CA GLU A 138 1.15 -2.65 -8.30
C GLU A 138 1.75 -3.13 -7.00
N VAL A 139 0.91 -3.32 -6.00
CA VAL A 139 1.27 -3.79 -4.65
C VAL A 139 0.51 -5.07 -4.31
N ASP A 140 1.03 -5.85 -3.38
CA ASP A 140 0.44 -7.11 -2.94
C ASP A 140 -0.70 -6.86 -1.93
N LEU A 141 -1.78 -6.26 -2.43
CA LEU A 141 -3.06 -6.07 -1.76
C LEU A 141 -4.17 -6.24 -2.79
N TRP A 142 -4.99 -7.28 -2.63
CA TRP A 142 -6.06 -7.66 -3.56
C TRP A 142 -7.42 -7.72 -2.87
N TYR A 143 -8.45 -7.53 -3.67
CA TYR A 143 -9.84 -7.71 -3.28
C TYR A 143 -10.58 -8.58 -4.29
N TYR A 144 -11.35 -9.55 -3.80
CA TYR A 144 -12.18 -10.44 -4.59
C TYR A 144 -13.61 -10.46 -4.03
N PRO A 145 -14.61 -9.90 -4.75
CA PRO A 145 -15.97 -9.80 -4.25
C PRO A 145 -16.65 -11.16 -4.06
N ASN A 146 -16.30 -12.15 -4.85
CA ASN A 146 -16.91 -13.49 -4.88
C ASN A 146 -15.89 -14.59 -4.56
N GLY A 147 -14.88 -14.31 -3.72
CA GLY A 147 -13.82 -15.24 -3.40
C GLY A 147 -12.69 -15.27 -4.42
N TYR A 148 -11.56 -15.82 -3.99
CA TYR A 148 -10.36 -15.90 -4.82
C TYR A 148 -10.55 -16.80 -6.04
N ASP A 149 -10.25 -16.26 -7.21
CA ASP A 149 -10.19 -16.99 -8.48
C ASP A 149 -8.94 -16.56 -9.26
N PRO A 150 -7.95 -17.45 -9.44
CA PRO A 150 -6.72 -17.12 -10.16
C PRO A 150 -6.92 -16.89 -11.66
N SER A 151 -8.06 -17.31 -12.21
CA SER A 151 -8.40 -17.11 -13.62
C SER A 151 -9.15 -15.79 -13.89
N ALA A 152 -9.65 -15.15 -12.84
CA ALA A 152 -10.39 -13.90 -12.98
C ALA A 152 -9.46 -12.75 -13.37
N PRO A 153 -9.88 -11.89 -14.32
CA PRO A 153 -9.14 -10.69 -14.60
C PRO A 153 -9.18 -9.74 -13.40
N VAL A 154 -8.03 -9.21 -13.02
CA VAL A 154 -7.87 -8.31 -11.88
C VAL A 154 -7.71 -6.90 -12.38
N ALA A 155 -8.63 -6.01 -12.00
CA ALA A 155 -8.55 -4.59 -12.33
C ALA A 155 -7.59 -3.88 -11.37
N ARG A 156 -6.87 -2.88 -11.87
CA ARG A 156 -6.08 -1.98 -11.03
C ARG A 156 -6.99 -1.01 -10.27
N LEU A 157 -6.72 -0.83 -9.00
CA LEU A 157 -7.41 0.13 -8.15
C LEU A 157 -6.41 1.19 -7.68
N ILE A 158 -6.45 2.35 -8.33
CA ILE A 158 -5.52 3.45 -8.03
C ILE A 158 -6.06 4.28 -6.87
N ILE A 159 -5.27 4.36 -5.80
CA ILE A 159 -5.54 5.20 -4.64
C ILE A 159 -4.37 6.15 -4.48
N GLU A 160 -4.65 7.44 -4.50
CA GLU A 160 -3.65 8.47 -4.31
C GLU A 160 -3.32 8.63 -2.82
N SER A 161 -2.04 8.78 -2.49
CA SER A 161 -1.58 9.04 -1.13
C SER A 161 -2.16 10.36 -0.61
N GLY A 162 -2.22 11.37 -1.45
CA GLY A 162 -2.71 12.71 -1.09
C GLY A 162 -1.80 13.39 -0.07
N TRP A 163 -1.89 14.71 0.03
CA TRP A 163 -1.12 15.51 0.96
C TRP A 163 -2.03 16.37 1.83
N ALA A 164 -1.67 16.51 3.10
CA ALA A 164 -2.18 17.56 3.97
C ALA A 164 -1.03 18.47 4.35
N GLU A 165 -1.26 19.77 4.25
CA GLU A 165 -0.32 20.78 4.67
C GLU A 165 -0.55 21.12 6.14
N TYR A 166 0.54 21.05 6.92
CA TYR A 166 0.55 21.48 8.31
C TYR A 166 1.53 22.62 8.43
N GLY A 167 1.06 23.80 8.89
CA GLY A 167 1.86 24.98 9.10
C GLY A 167 2.01 25.29 10.58
N TYR A 168 3.20 25.70 10.97
CA TYR A 168 3.44 26.38 12.24
C TYR A 168 3.44 27.89 11.96
N TYR A 169 2.35 28.54 12.35
CA TYR A 169 2.22 29.98 12.19
C TYR A 169 2.92 30.70 13.36
N SER A 170 3.50 31.84 13.08
CA SER A 170 4.19 32.69 14.08
C SER A 170 5.51 32.12 14.60
N VAL A 171 6.32 31.51 13.75
CA VAL A 171 7.73 31.24 14.09
C VAL A 171 8.55 32.52 14.06
N PRO A 172 9.52 32.67 14.99
CA PRO A 172 10.44 33.81 14.96
C PRO A 172 11.22 33.90 13.64
N ASP A 173 11.52 35.14 13.18
CA ASP A 173 12.18 35.38 11.89
C ASP A 173 13.54 34.69 11.75
N TYR A 174 14.24 34.43 12.86
CA TYR A 174 15.51 33.69 12.83
C TYR A 174 15.34 32.18 12.50
N MET A 175 14.13 31.64 12.58
CA MET A 175 13.83 30.26 12.23
C MET A 175 13.31 30.09 10.79
N SER A 176 12.76 31.15 10.21
CA SER A 176 12.27 31.17 8.84
C SER A 176 12.27 32.60 8.30
N ASP A 177 12.82 32.80 7.11
CA ASP A 177 12.82 34.08 6.40
C ASP A 177 11.40 34.62 6.12
N ARG A 178 10.38 33.74 6.21
CA ARG A 178 8.98 34.07 5.94
C ARG A 178 8.07 33.97 7.16
N GLY A 179 8.62 33.70 8.34
CA GLY A 179 7.85 33.58 9.58
C GLY A 179 6.95 32.31 9.69
N ASP A 180 6.92 31.45 8.67
CA ASP A 180 6.10 30.22 8.63
C ASP A 180 6.95 29.01 8.31
N LEU A 181 6.77 27.92 9.07
CA LEU A 181 7.27 26.60 8.76
C LEU A 181 6.09 25.70 8.35
N VAL A 182 6.19 25.17 7.16
CA VAL A 182 5.16 24.29 6.59
C VAL A 182 5.77 22.92 6.31
N HIS A 183 5.06 21.87 6.69
CA HIS A 183 5.40 20.50 6.28
C HIS A 183 4.17 19.78 5.73
N TYR A 184 4.43 18.79 4.90
CA TYR A 184 3.40 18.01 4.24
C TYR A 184 3.41 16.59 4.78
N VAL A 185 2.24 16.07 5.11
CA VAL A 185 2.04 14.68 5.49
C VAL A 185 1.09 13.99 4.52
N THR A 186 1.28 12.71 4.31
CA THR A 186 0.37 11.92 3.48
C THR A 186 -0.95 11.69 4.18
N LYS A 187 -2.05 11.83 3.45
CA LYS A 187 -3.40 11.54 3.97
C LYS A 187 -3.67 10.04 4.09
N ARG A 188 -3.03 9.25 3.24
CA ARG A 188 -3.16 7.79 3.15
C ARG A 188 -1.80 7.20 2.87
N SER A 189 -1.43 6.16 3.60
CA SER A 189 -0.11 5.54 3.48
C SER A 189 -0.21 4.05 3.17
N LEU A 190 0.59 3.62 2.19
CA LEU A 190 0.90 2.23 1.93
C LEU A 190 2.38 2.13 1.57
N ILE A 191 3.11 1.28 2.27
CA ILE A 191 4.54 1.05 2.06
C ILE A 191 4.82 -0.45 2.16
N VAL A 192 5.59 -1.00 1.22
CA VAL A 192 6.09 -2.39 1.32
C VAL A 192 7.40 -2.37 2.09
N ILE A 193 7.45 -3.06 3.22
CA ILE A 193 8.60 -3.10 4.12
C ILE A 193 9.54 -4.24 3.70
N GLU A 194 10.61 -3.88 3.01
CA GLU A 194 11.63 -4.82 2.52
C GLU A 194 13.05 -4.42 2.94
N HIS A 195 13.20 -3.23 3.50
CA HIS A 195 14.45 -2.66 3.93
C HIS A 195 14.23 -1.79 5.18
N TRP A 196 15.25 -1.60 6.02
CA TRP A 196 15.13 -0.75 7.21
C TRP A 196 14.74 0.70 6.86
N VAL A 197 15.09 1.18 5.68
CA VAL A 197 14.70 2.52 5.19
C VAL A 197 13.17 2.64 5.04
N HIS A 198 12.50 1.59 4.56
CA HIS A 198 11.03 1.58 4.48
C HIS A 198 10.40 1.63 5.86
N LEU A 199 10.99 0.89 6.82
CA LEU A 199 10.55 0.92 8.23
C LEU A 199 10.73 2.33 8.83
N PHE A 200 11.85 2.98 8.53
CA PHE A 200 12.11 4.36 8.95
C PHE A 200 11.02 5.30 8.42
N PHE A 201 10.71 5.26 7.14
CA PHE A 201 9.67 6.11 6.55
C PHE A 201 8.26 5.79 7.07
N ALA A 202 7.96 4.54 7.40
CA ALA A 202 6.68 4.17 8.00
C ALA A 202 6.51 4.69 9.45
N ASN A 203 7.63 4.97 10.15
CA ASN A 203 7.64 5.47 11.52
C ASN A 203 7.72 7.00 11.63
N VAL A 204 8.18 7.68 10.59
CA VAL A 204 8.17 9.14 10.56
C VAL A 204 6.76 9.60 10.21
N PRO A 205 6.10 10.39 11.05
CA PRO A 205 4.84 11.01 10.65
C PRO A 205 5.11 11.95 9.48
N LEU A 206 4.71 11.51 8.33
CA LEU A 206 4.84 12.22 7.06
C LEU A 206 3.65 13.14 6.86
#